data_58115c2d82e4b6d503779c49fca8b332
#
_entry.id   58115c2d82e4b6d503779c49fca8b332
#
_cell.length_a   1.000
_cell.length_b   1.000
_cell.length_c   1.000
_cell.angle_alpha   90.00
_cell.angle_beta   90.00
_cell.angle_gamma   90.00
#
_symmetry.space_group_name_H-M   'P 1'
#
loop_
_entity.id
_entity.type
_entity.pdbx_description
1 polymer ?
#
loop_
_entity_poly.entity_id
_entity_poly.type
_entity_poly.pdbx_seq_one_letter_code
_entity_poly.pdbx_strand_id
1 'polypeptide(L)'
;MTGVQTCALPILWGIADRTDYDLTQHQNVSGQDLSYFDDEKKQKYIPYVIEPSLGADRMVLAFLCSAYDEEVLDAEKNDVRTVLRFHPALAPVKIGVLPLSKKLNDGAEAIYHSLSRKYNCEYDDRGNIGKRYRRQDEIGTPFCVTYDFDSETDGCVTVRERDSMEQVRIKIDELDAYFADKFTFEVGK
;
A
#
# COMPACT_ATOMS: atom_id res chain seq x y z
N MET A 1 27.01 -21.91 6.99
CA MET A 1 26.98 -20.46 7.17
C MET A 1 27.17 -19.85 5.79
N THR A 2 26.13 -19.44 5.19
CA THR A 2 26.25 -18.69 3.96
C THR A 2 26.85 -17.36 4.31
N GLY A 3 28.12 -17.24 4.09
CA GLY A 3 28.80 -15.98 4.17
C GLY A 3 28.44 -15.06 3.02
N VAL A 4 27.19 -14.99 2.67
CA VAL A 4 26.71 -13.92 1.82
C VAL A 4 26.69 -12.68 2.68
N GLN A 5 27.86 -12.23 2.92
CA GLN A 5 28.07 -10.93 3.46
C GLN A 5 27.68 -9.96 2.40
N THR A 6 26.54 -9.44 2.57
CA THR A 6 25.92 -8.44 1.74
C THR A 6 26.53 -7.07 1.88
N CYS A 7 27.69 -6.98 2.50
CA CYS A 7 28.36 -5.72 2.71
C CYS A 7 28.78 -4.98 1.44
N ALA A 8 28.83 -5.67 0.30
CA ALA A 8 29.26 -5.05 -0.95
C ALA A 8 28.16 -4.88 -2.01
N LEU A 9 27.00 -5.50 -1.83
CA LEU A 9 25.91 -5.41 -2.79
C LEU A 9 24.58 -5.19 -2.08
N PRO A 10 23.73 -4.28 -2.57
CA PRO A 10 22.38 -4.08 -2.03
C PRO A 10 21.50 -5.27 -2.42
N ILE A 11 21.58 -6.34 -1.64
CA ILE A 11 20.65 -7.47 -1.80
C ILE A 11 19.32 -7.07 -1.19
N LEU A 12 18.28 -7.02 -2.01
CA LEU A 12 16.91 -6.78 -1.58
C LEU A 12 16.25 -8.06 -1.10
N TRP A 13 16.51 -9.17 -1.77
CA TRP A 13 15.90 -10.46 -1.52
C TRP A 13 16.90 -11.58 -1.79
N GLY A 14 16.95 -12.57 -0.90
CA GLY A 14 17.66 -13.81 -1.06
C GLY A 14 16.72 -14.99 -1.04
N ILE A 15 16.97 -15.98 -1.88
CA ILE A 15 16.29 -17.27 -1.84
C ILE A 15 17.40 -18.32 -1.80
N ALA A 16 17.49 -19.06 -0.69
CA ALA A 16 18.48 -20.08 -0.49
C ALA A 16 17.85 -21.46 -0.45
N ASP A 17 18.42 -22.42 -1.20
CA ASP A 17 18.17 -23.85 -0.98
C ASP A 17 19.14 -24.33 0.10
N ARG A 18 18.62 -24.61 1.29
CA ARG A 18 19.38 -25.08 2.45
C ARG A 18 19.44 -26.59 2.51
N THR A 19 18.92 -27.27 1.50
CA THR A 19 18.82 -28.73 1.43
C THR A 19 18.11 -29.34 2.65
N ASP A 20 18.44 -30.52 3.06
CA ASP A 20 17.95 -31.18 4.28
C ASP A 20 18.76 -30.84 5.54
N TYR A 21 19.78 -29.96 5.42
CA TYR A 21 20.75 -29.70 6.49
C TYR A 21 20.10 -29.23 7.78
N ASP A 22 19.25 -28.22 7.73
CA ASP A 22 18.67 -27.61 8.94
C ASP A 22 17.78 -28.59 9.70
N LEU A 23 16.89 -29.28 9.00
CA LEU A 23 15.98 -30.24 9.63
C LEU A 23 16.74 -31.46 10.15
N THR A 24 17.78 -31.90 9.47
CA THR A 24 18.66 -32.95 9.95
C THR A 24 19.38 -32.56 11.25
N GLN A 25 19.93 -31.33 11.33
CA GLN A 25 20.57 -30.83 12.55
C GLN A 25 19.55 -30.71 13.70
N HIS A 26 18.37 -30.16 13.43
CA HIS A 26 17.33 -30.03 14.44
C HIS A 26 16.85 -31.38 14.95
N GLN A 27 16.65 -32.36 14.04
CA GLN A 27 16.30 -33.73 14.42
C GLN A 27 17.36 -34.39 15.30
N ASN A 28 18.63 -34.25 14.92
CA ASN A 28 19.75 -34.85 15.68
C ASN A 28 19.89 -34.27 17.10
N VAL A 29 19.63 -32.97 17.28
CA VAL A 29 19.74 -32.30 18.57
C VAL A 29 18.49 -32.50 19.44
N SER A 30 17.31 -32.43 18.85
CA SER A 30 16.05 -32.50 19.58
C SER A 30 15.56 -33.93 19.85
N GLY A 31 16.03 -34.90 19.04
CA GLY A 31 15.51 -36.26 19.03
C GLY A 31 14.09 -36.39 18.46
N GLN A 32 13.52 -35.30 17.91
CA GLN A 32 12.22 -35.33 17.29
C GLN A 32 12.32 -35.70 15.81
N ASP A 33 11.41 -36.54 15.34
CA ASP A 33 11.32 -36.91 13.93
C ASP A 33 10.73 -35.75 13.10
N LEU A 34 11.53 -35.13 12.26
CA LEU A 34 11.18 -34.03 11.36
C LEU A 34 11.02 -34.47 9.90
N SER A 35 10.93 -35.77 9.65
CA SER A 35 10.75 -36.29 8.29
C SER A 35 9.31 -36.16 7.82
N TYR A 36 9.15 -36.02 6.54
CA TYR A 36 7.88 -36.04 5.82
C TYR A 36 7.62 -37.42 5.18
N PHE A 37 6.40 -37.90 5.26
CA PHE A 37 5.98 -39.09 4.54
C PHE A 37 5.23 -38.69 3.27
N ASP A 38 5.78 -39.07 2.13
CA ASP A 38 5.18 -38.86 0.81
C ASP A 38 4.17 -40.00 0.50
N ASP A 39 2.89 -39.68 0.52
CA ASP A 39 1.83 -40.63 0.29
C ASP A 39 1.77 -41.18 -1.13
N GLU A 40 2.22 -40.44 -2.11
CA GLU A 40 2.25 -40.87 -3.51
C GLU A 40 3.39 -41.87 -3.75
N LYS A 41 4.59 -41.51 -3.28
CA LYS A 41 5.80 -42.34 -3.42
C LYS A 41 5.94 -43.40 -2.35
N LYS A 42 5.10 -43.37 -1.29
CA LYS A 42 5.16 -44.26 -0.13
C LYS A 42 6.56 -44.30 0.52
N GLN A 43 7.24 -43.17 0.58
CA GLN A 43 8.58 -43.08 1.18
C GLN A 43 8.65 -41.94 2.17
N LYS A 44 9.56 -42.10 3.13
CA LYS A 44 9.87 -41.12 4.17
C LYS A 44 11.20 -40.45 3.87
N TYR A 45 11.28 -39.13 3.98
CA TYR A 45 12.50 -38.36 3.78
C TYR A 45 12.49 -37.09 4.60
N ILE A 46 13.67 -36.49 4.81
CA ILE A 46 13.79 -35.14 5.38
C ILE A 46 13.65 -34.15 4.24
N PRO A 47 12.64 -33.24 4.27
CA PRO A 47 12.43 -32.29 3.19
C PRO A 47 13.53 -31.24 3.11
N TYR A 48 13.73 -30.68 1.91
CA TYR A 48 14.58 -29.54 1.71
C TYR A 48 13.90 -28.27 2.23
N VAL A 49 14.70 -27.38 2.80
CA VAL A 49 14.25 -26.09 3.29
C VAL A 49 14.61 -25.02 2.27
N ILE A 50 13.61 -24.34 1.75
CA ILE A 50 13.78 -23.16 0.92
C ILE A 50 13.58 -21.93 1.82
N GLU A 51 14.62 -21.12 1.97
CA GLU A 51 14.62 -19.95 2.83
C GLU A 51 14.52 -18.67 1.99
N PRO A 52 13.34 -18.06 1.83
CA PRO A 52 13.25 -16.69 1.35
C PRO A 52 13.57 -15.70 2.49
N SER A 53 14.42 -14.73 2.21
CA SER A 53 14.73 -13.67 3.16
C SER A 53 14.85 -12.32 2.48
N LEU A 54 14.39 -11.27 3.14
CA LEU A 54 14.47 -9.90 2.63
C LEU A 54 14.72 -8.91 3.77
N GLY A 55 15.34 -7.77 3.43
CA GLY A 55 15.50 -6.66 4.35
C GLY A 55 14.29 -5.73 4.28
N ALA A 56 13.48 -5.65 5.34
CA ALA A 56 12.26 -4.83 5.34
C ALA A 56 12.55 -3.35 5.01
N ASP A 57 13.54 -2.74 5.67
CA ASP A 57 13.90 -1.33 5.44
C ASP A 57 14.40 -1.08 4.01
N ARG A 58 15.13 -2.03 3.43
CA ARG A 58 15.59 -1.93 2.04
C ARG A 58 14.43 -2.03 1.06
N MET A 59 13.44 -2.86 1.34
CA MET A 59 12.23 -2.95 0.53
C MET A 59 11.41 -1.67 0.60
N VAL A 60 11.27 -1.07 1.79
CA VAL A 60 10.61 0.23 1.94
C VAL A 60 11.32 1.30 1.10
N LEU A 61 12.65 1.38 1.18
CA LEU A 61 13.42 2.31 0.36
C LEU A 61 13.26 2.05 -1.14
N ALA A 62 13.28 0.79 -1.56
CA ALA A 62 13.07 0.42 -2.96
C ALA A 62 11.69 0.84 -3.48
N PHE A 63 10.63 0.63 -2.69
CA PHE A 63 9.29 1.08 -3.04
C PHE A 63 9.18 2.60 -3.11
N LEU A 64 9.79 3.33 -2.17
CA LEU A 64 9.84 4.80 -2.19
C LEU A 64 10.53 5.30 -3.45
N CYS A 65 11.71 4.77 -3.77
CA CYS A 65 12.46 5.17 -4.97
C CYS A 65 11.70 4.82 -6.27
N SER A 66 11.02 3.68 -6.29
CA SER A 66 10.24 3.25 -7.46
C SER A 66 8.96 4.05 -7.65
N ALA A 67 8.37 4.52 -6.54
CA ALA A 67 7.11 5.26 -6.57
C ALA A 67 7.30 6.77 -6.79
N TYR A 68 8.49 7.29 -6.51
CA TYR A 68 8.77 8.73 -6.62
C TYR A 68 8.73 9.21 -8.08
N ASP A 69 7.98 10.27 -8.31
CA ASP A 69 7.84 10.89 -9.62
C ASP A 69 7.67 12.43 -9.47
N GLU A 70 8.20 13.18 -10.44
CA GLU A 70 8.04 14.62 -10.59
C GLU A 70 7.36 14.91 -11.93
N GLU A 71 6.09 15.24 -11.88
CA GLU A 71 5.27 15.50 -13.04
C GLU A 71 5.16 17.00 -13.31
N VAL A 72 5.57 17.44 -14.49
CA VAL A 72 5.43 18.83 -14.92
C VAL A 72 4.01 19.05 -15.44
N LEU A 73 3.20 19.78 -14.70
CA LEU A 73 1.82 20.11 -15.08
C LEU A 73 1.75 21.34 -15.98
N ASP A 74 2.58 22.33 -15.71
CA ASP A 74 2.66 23.57 -16.51
C ASP A 74 4.13 24.06 -16.55
N ALA A 75 4.77 23.86 -17.70
CA ALA A 75 6.17 24.23 -17.88
C ALA A 75 6.38 25.77 -17.87
N GLU A 76 5.40 26.54 -18.34
CA GLU A 76 5.51 28.01 -18.37
C GLU A 76 5.46 28.62 -16.97
N LYS A 77 4.66 28.01 -16.07
CA LYS A 77 4.53 28.42 -14.66
C LYS A 77 5.49 27.70 -13.73
N ASN A 78 6.32 26.79 -14.26
CA ASN A 78 7.16 25.90 -13.46
C ASN A 78 6.37 25.16 -12.37
N ASP A 79 5.13 24.75 -12.71
CA ASP A 79 4.28 23.97 -11.82
C ASP A 79 4.62 22.49 -11.91
N VAL A 80 5.36 22.01 -10.90
CA VAL A 80 5.77 20.61 -10.77
C VAL A 80 4.99 19.96 -9.65
N ARG A 81 4.47 18.78 -9.92
CA ARG A 81 3.77 17.94 -8.97
C ARG A 81 4.70 16.80 -8.52
N THR A 82 5.10 16.83 -7.26
CA THR A 82 5.76 15.65 -6.65
C THR A 82 4.71 14.64 -6.24
N VAL A 83 4.89 13.38 -6.62
CA VAL A 83 3.93 12.31 -6.32
C VAL A 83 4.65 11.01 -6.01
N LEU A 84 4.13 10.28 -5.03
CA LEU A 84 4.53 8.89 -4.77
C LEU A 84 3.48 7.94 -5.36
N ARG A 85 3.81 7.32 -6.51
CA ARG A 85 2.90 6.43 -7.25
C ARG A 85 2.92 5.00 -6.68
N PHE A 86 2.66 4.86 -5.39
CA PHE A 86 2.49 3.54 -4.80
C PHE A 86 1.32 2.78 -5.41
N HIS A 87 1.47 1.47 -5.54
CA HIS A 87 0.31 0.61 -5.75
C HIS A 87 -0.70 0.85 -4.61
N PRO A 88 -2.02 1.00 -4.89
CA PRO A 88 -3.01 1.36 -3.87
C PRO A 88 -2.99 0.44 -2.64
N ALA A 89 -2.72 -0.86 -2.84
CA ALA A 89 -2.57 -1.81 -1.74
C ALA A 89 -1.34 -1.54 -0.84
N LEU A 90 -0.29 -0.87 -1.33
CA LEU A 90 0.92 -0.54 -0.58
C LEU A 90 0.91 0.87 0.01
N ALA A 91 0.09 1.79 -0.50
CA ALA A 91 0.02 3.15 -0.02
C ALA A 91 -0.24 3.20 1.50
N PRO A 92 0.56 3.93 2.30
CA PRO A 92 0.37 4.00 3.76
C PRO A 92 -1.00 4.57 4.15
N VAL A 93 -1.42 5.65 3.50
CA VAL A 93 -2.75 6.23 3.61
C VAL A 93 -3.54 5.83 2.37
N LYS A 94 -4.73 5.29 2.57
CA LYS A 94 -5.59 4.80 1.49
C LYS A 94 -6.49 5.89 0.91
N ILE A 95 -7.03 6.71 1.79
CA ILE A 95 -8.04 7.72 1.45
C ILE A 95 -7.73 9.00 2.23
N GLY A 96 -7.60 10.12 1.52
CA GLY A 96 -7.59 11.45 2.10
C GLY A 96 -9.01 12.04 2.10
N VAL A 97 -9.52 12.45 3.26
CA VAL A 97 -10.84 13.11 3.35
C VAL A 97 -10.63 14.61 3.51
N LEU A 98 -11.14 15.37 2.54
CA LEU A 98 -10.84 16.79 2.36
C LEU A 98 -12.14 17.62 2.29
N PRO A 99 -12.52 18.39 3.31
CA PRO A 99 -13.62 19.32 3.17
C PRO A 99 -13.24 20.45 2.19
N LEU A 100 -14.13 20.87 1.31
CA LEU A 100 -13.85 22.00 0.41
C LEU A 100 -13.67 23.31 1.17
N SER A 101 -14.40 23.48 2.26
CA SER A 101 -14.36 24.64 3.15
C SER A 101 -14.47 24.21 4.61
N LYS A 102 -13.93 25.00 5.53
CA LYS A 102 -14.07 24.76 6.99
C LYS A 102 -15.51 24.67 7.48
N LYS A 103 -16.44 25.28 6.77
CA LYS A 103 -17.88 25.20 7.09
C LYS A 103 -18.46 23.80 6.88
N LEU A 104 -17.76 22.96 6.14
CA LEU A 104 -18.17 21.63 5.75
C LEU A 104 -17.45 20.54 6.57
N ASN A 105 -16.73 20.92 7.63
CA ASN A 105 -15.93 20.00 8.44
C ASN A 105 -16.80 18.89 9.02
N ASP A 106 -17.97 19.21 9.58
CA ASP A 106 -18.81 18.22 10.26
C ASP A 106 -19.23 17.07 9.32
N GLY A 107 -19.62 17.39 8.08
CA GLY A 107 -19.96 16.39 7.07
C GLY A 107 -18.75 15.56 6.63
N ALA A 108 -17.60 16.21 6.41
CA ALA A 108 -16.38 15.54 6.03
C ALA A 108 -15.84 14.65 7.16
N GLU A 109 -15.90 15.09 8.43
CA GLU A 109 -15.51 14.30 9.60
C GLU A 109 -16.39 13.06 9.76
N ALA A 110 -17.70 13.16 9.51
CA ALA A 110 -18.58 12.00 9.53
C ALA A 110 -18.15 10.93 8.52
N ILE A 111 -17.76 11.33 7.31
CA ILE A 111 -17.24 10.44 6.28
C ILE A 111 -15.89 9.86 6.70
N TYR A 112 -14.99 10.68 7.21
CA TYR A 112 -13.69 10.24 7.73
C TYR A 112 -13.86 9.16 8.82
N HIS A 113 -14.73 9.37 9.80
CA HIS A 113 -14.99 8.41 10.86
C HIS A 113 -15.62 7.10 10.35
N SER A 114 -16.42 7.18 9.30
CA SER A 114 -16.99 5.98 8.65
C SER A 114 -15.92 5.16 7.95
N LEU A 115 -15.14 5.81 7.06
CA LEU A 115 -14.11 5.15 6.25
C LEU A 115 -12.92 4.65 7.09
N SER A 116 -12.51 5.40 8.12
CA SER A 116 -11.37 5.06 8.99
C SER A 116 -11.57 3.77 9.81
N ARG A 117 -12.79 3.26 9.90
CA ARG A 117 -13.06 1.94 10.50
C ARG A 117 -12.54 0.77 9.67
N LYS A 118 -12.35 0.99 8.36
CA LYS A 118 -11.96 -0.06 7.41
C LYS A 118 -10.62 0.22 6.73
N TYR A 119 -10.30 1.49 6.53
CA TYR A 119 -9.14 1.93 5.78
C TYR A 119 -8.27 2.89 6.60
N ASN A 120 -6.97 2.93 6.32
CA ASN A 120 -6.13 3.98 6.88
C ASN A 120 -6.40 5.28 6.14
N CYS A 121 -7.08 6.21 6.81
CA CYS A 121 -7.50 7.49 6.25
C CYS A 121 -6.76 8.65 6.90
N GLU A 122 -6.57 9.73 6.15
CA GLU A 122 -6.10 11.01 6.67
C GLU A 122 -7.17 12.09 6.43
N TYR A 123 -7.35 12.96 7.42
CA TYR A 123 -8.24 14.11 7.33
C TYR A 123 -7.40 15.39 7.25
N ASP A 124 -7.64 16.24 6.25
CA ASP A 124 -6.91 17.50 6.11
C ASP A 124 -7.84 18.67 5.72
N ASP A 125 -7.95 19.65 6.61
CA ASP A 125 -8.72 20.89 6.42
C ASP A 125 -7.83 22.14 6.25
N ARG A 126 -6.49 21.96 6.17
CA ARG A 126 -5.52 23.07 6.19
C ARG A 126 -5.24 23.65 4.81
N GLY A 127 -5.35 24.98 4.71
CA GLY A 127 -5.10 25.71 3.47
C GLY A 127 -6.22 25.54 2.43
N ASN A 128 -5.90 25.76 1.15
CA ASN A 128 -6.86 25.56 0.06
C ASN A 128 -6.86 24.11 -0.45
N ILE A 129 -7.92 23.73 -1.15
CA ILE A 129 -8.12 22.36 -1.63
C ILE A 129 -6.99 21.88 -2.53
N GLY A 130 -6.44 22.71 -3.40
CA GLY A 130 -5.32 22.35 -4.28
C GLY A 130 -4.06 21.98 -3.49
N LYS A 131 -3.75 22.71 -2.40
CA LYS A 131 -2.61 22.35 -1.53
C LYS A 131 -2.86 21.05 -0.76
N ARG A 132 -4.12 20.75 -0.40
CA ARG A 132 -4.48 19.49 0.25
C ARG A 132 -4.26 18.31 -0.69
N TYR A 133 -4.70 18.43 -1.93
CA TYR A 133 -4.42 17.39 -2.96
C TYR A 133 -2.91 17.18 -3.15
N ARG A 134 -2.11 18.25 -3.22
CA ARG A 134 -0.65 18.14 -3.36
C ARG A 134 -0.02 17.37 -2.21
N ARG A 135 -0.39 17.65 -0.96
CA ARG A 135 0.11 16.89 0.20
C ARG A 135 -0.26 15.41 0.14
N GLN A 136 -1.47 15.10 -0.31
CA GLN A 136 -1.89 13.69 -0.46
C GLN A 136 -1.15 13.01 -1.61
N ASP A 137 -0.88 13.71 -2.71
CA ASP A 137 -0.05 13.22 -3.81
C ASP A 137 1.40 12.94 -3.34
N GLU A 138 1.98 13.86 -2.56
CA GLU A 138 3.35 13.74 -1.99
C GLU A 138 3.53 12.53 -1.09
N ILE A 139 2.53 12.16 -0.30
CA ILE A 139 2.58 10.97 0.56
C ILE A 139 2.07 9.70 -0.12
N GLY A 140 1.57 9.82 -1.35
CA GLY A 140 1.16 8.70 -2.18
C GLY A 140 -0.23 8.16 -1.89
N THR A 141 -1.14 8.97 -1.34
CA THR A 141 -2.54 8.59 -1.13
C THR A 141 -3.25 8.38 -2.46
N PRO A 142 -3.77 7.18 -2.77
CA PRO A 142 -4.33 6.88 -4.09
C PRO A 142 -5.67 7.55 -4.38
N PHE A 143 -6.46 7.84 -3.35
CA PHE A 143 -7.79 8.44 -3.50
C PHE A 143 -8.02 9.56 -2.50
N CYS A 144 -8.63 10.65 -2.98
CA CYS A 144 -9.08 11.76 -2.14
C CYS A 144 -10.61 11.92 -2.27
N VAL A 145 -11.29 11.94 -1.13
CA VAL A 145 -12.73 12.19 -1.03
C VAL A 145 -12.93 13.64 -0.62
N THR A 146 -13.57 14.43 -1.47
CA THR A 146 -13.85 15.85 -1.19
C THR A 146 -15.33 16.03 -0.91
N TYR A 147 -15.62 16.57 0.27
CA TYR A 147 -16.95 17.00 0.67
C TYR A 147 -17.13 18.47 0.32
N ASP A 148 -18.08 18.79 -0.53
CA ASP A 148 -18.36 20.12 -1.06
C ASP A 148 -19.76 20.62 -0.67
N PHE A 149 -20.13 21.83 -1.11
CA PHE A 149 -21.44 22.41 -0.78
C PHE A 149 -22.62 21.66 -1.41
N ASP A 150 -22.41 21.04 -2.58
CA ASP A 150 -23.45 20.25 -3.24
C ASP A 150 -23.68 18.94 -2.49
N SER A 151 -22.65 18.45 -1.78
CA SER A 151 -22.74 17.22 -0.96
C SER A 151 -23.82 17.29 0.12
N GLU A 152 -24.11 18.49 0.65
CA GLU A 152 -25.18 18.70 1.63
C GLU A 152 -26.58 18.50 1.03
N THR A 153 -26.72 18.66 -0.27
CA THR A 153 -28.01 18.60 -0.96
C THR A 153 -28.24 17.29 -1.73
N ASP A 154 -27.19 16.77 -2.37
CA ASP A 154 -27.27 15.57 -3.23
C ASP A 154 -26.77 14.29 -2.56
N GLY A 155 -26.15 14.40 -1.35
CA GLY A 155 -25.58 13.24 -0.63
C GLY A 155 -24.41 12.58 -1.35
N CYS A 156 -23.76 13.29 -2.29
CA CYS A 156 -22.63 12.78 -3.05
C CYS A 156 -21.34 13.51 -2.66
N VAL A 157 -20.23 12.87 -2.90
CA VAL A 157 -18.88 13.44 -2.74
C VAL A 157 -18.08 13.28 -4.03
N THR A 158 -17.05 14.10 -4.17
CA THR A 158 -16.12 13.96 -5.28
C THR A 158 -14.96 13.07 -4.86
N VAL A 159 -14.74 11.98 -5.57
CA VAL A 159 -13.58 11.10 -5.40
C VAL A 159 -12.59 11.40 -6.52
N ARG A 160 -11.36 11.80 -6.15
CA ARG A 160 -10.25 12.04 -7.07
C ARG A 160 -9.24 10.92 -6.98
N GLU A 161 -8.88 10.36 -8.12
CA GLU A 161 -7.77 9.42 -8.24
C GLU A 161 -6.44 10.17 -8.38
N ARG A 162 -5.39 9.69 -7.69
CA ARG A 162 -4.06 10.31 -7.67
C ARG A 162 -3.39 10.31 -9.06
N ASP A 163 -3.40 9.18 -9.75
CA ASP A 163 -2.56 9.00 -10.93
C ASP A 163 -3.14 9.68 -12.17
N SER A 164 -4.42 9.50 -12.42
CA SER A 164 -5.13 10.14 -13.54
C SER A 164 -5.58 11.56 -13.26
N MET A 165 -5.68 11.95 -11.98
CA MET A 165 -6.34 13.17 -11.48
C MET A 165 -7.84 13.27 -11.85
N GLU A 166 -8.40 12.20 -12.40
CA GLU A 166 -9.83 12.13 -12.70
C GLU A 166 -10.68 12.24 -11.44
N GLN A 167 -11.83 12.88 -11.58
CA GLN A 167 -12.77 13.08 -10.50
C GLN A 167 -14.12 12.50 -10.87
N VAL A 168 -14.67 11.69 -9.98
CA VAL A 168 -15.99 11.09 -10.14
C VAL A 168 -16.88 11.46 -8.97
N ARG A 169 -18.16 11.65 -9.23
CA ARG A 169 -19.14 11.92 -8.18
C ARG A 169 -19.79 10.63 -7.72
N ILE A 170 -19.72 10.35 -6.42
CA ILE A 170 -20.16 9.09 -5.81
C ILE A 170 -21.03 9.40 -4.61
N LYS A 171 -22.12 8.64 -4.42
CA LYS A 171 -22.95 8.76 -3.23
C LYS A 171 -22.21 8.31 -1.99
N ILE A 172 -22.44 9.00 -0.88
CA ILE A 172 -21.75 8.72 0.40
C ILE A 172 -22.01 7.29 0.87
N ASP A 173 -23.22 6.76 0.67
CA ASP A 173 -23.60 5.39 1.03
C ASP A 173 -23.00 4.32 0.10
N GLU A 174 -22.54 4.70 -1.08
CA GLU A 174 -21.88 3.81 -2.05
C GLU A 174 -20.34 3.77 -1.90
N LEU A 175 -19.73 4.64 -1.07
CA LEU A 175 -18.28 4.73 -0.92
C LEU A 175 -17.63 3.42 -0.48
N ASP A 176 -18.25 2.69 0.43
CA ASP A 176 -17.75 1.39 0.90
C ASP A 176 -17.66 0.38 -0.24
N ALA A 177 -18.69 0.31 -1.08
CA ALA A 177 -18.73 -0.57 -2.23
C ALA A 177 -17.71 -0.13 -3.30
N TYR A 178 -17.58 1.18 -3.52
CA TYR A 178 -16.62 1.74 -4.46
C TYR A 178 -15.17 1.40 -4.09
N PHE A 179 -14.82 1.42 -2.80
CA PHE A 179 -13.45 1.16 -2.35
C PHE A 179 -13.16 -0.32 -2.08
N ALA A 180 -14.15 -1.21 -2.07
CA ALA A 180 -13.99 -2.60 -1.65
C ALA A 180 -12.83 -3.34 -2.35
N ASP A 181 -12.68 -3.14 -3.66
CA ASP A 181 -11.68 -3.83 -4.48
C ASP A 181 -10.46 -2.96 -4.85
N LYS A 182 -10.45 -1.68 -4.44
CA LYS A 182 -9.40 -0.73 -4.86
C LYS A 182 -8.05 -0.93 -4.19
N PHE A 183 -8.00 -1.60 -3.05
CA PHE A 183 -6.80 -1.76 -2.23
C PHE A 183 -6.29 -3.20 -2.16
N THR A 184 -6.73 -4.06 -3.07
CA THR A 184 -6.30 -5.45 -3.17
C THR A 184 -5.26 -5.63 -4.27
N PHE A 185 -4.37 -6.63 -4.10
CA PHE A 185 -3.53 -7.06 -5.21
C PHE A 185 -4.35 -7.99 -6.12
N GLU A 186 -4.37 -7.72 -7.41
CA GLU A 186 -4.85 -8.70 -8.38
C GLU A 186 -3.81 -9.83 -8.47
N VAL A 187 -4.11 -10.97 -7.85
CA VAL A 187 -3.28 -12.16 -7.93
C VAL A 187 -3.65 -12.90 -9.22
N GLY A 188 -2.78 -12.82 -10.22
CA GLY A 188 -2.82 -13.68 -11.39
C GLY A 188 -3.79 -13.23 -12.50
N LYS A 189 -3.43 -12.23 -13.25
CA LYS A 189 -3.76 -12.14 -14.68
C LYS A 189 -2.50 -12.35 -15.50
#